data_180d51428ad6d295d9423f2a599055c6
#
_entry.id   180d51428ad6d295d9423f2a599055c6
#
_cell.length_a   1.000
_cell.length_b   1.000
_cell.length_c   1.000
_cell.angle_alpha   90.00
_cell.angle_beta   90.00
_cell.angle_gamma   90.00
#
_symmetry.space_group_name_H-M   'P 1'
#
loop_
_entity.id
_entity.type
_entity.pdbx_description
1 polymer ?
#
loop_
_entity_poly.entity_id
_entity_poly.type
_entity_poly.pdbx_seq_one_letter_code
_entity_poly.pdbx_strand_id
1 'polypeptide(L)'
;MERITDVLCDLAKSYIEAGLDSVYFASLGGETCFFTDEEFEKWIKPFDLRIMKAIKDAGGYCFLHICKDGLNMERYRCYAPYADVVNWGVFEVPYDMEEGRELFGGKTLMGGLPNRHGVLVDGTHEQVEEEVKRVIADFGRKGLILGADCTLATEQDLEKVKQAVKTARSC
;
A
#
# COMPACT_ATOMS: atom_id res chain seq x y z
N MET A 1 14.25 14.27 -13.22
CA MET A 1 13.80 12.94 -12.72
C MET A 1 14.89 11.88 -12.86
N GLU A 2 15.56 11.72 -14.01
CA GLU A 2 16.55 10.65 -14.27
C GLU A 2 17.55 10.44 -13.13
N ARG A 3 18.33 11.46 -12.76
CA ARG A 3 19.35 11.36 -11.70
C ARG A 3 18.79 10.92 -10.34
N ILE A 4 17.59 11.38 -10.00
CA ILE A 4 16.93 10.99 -8.73
C ILE A 4 16.55 9.52 -8.80
N THR A 5 15.99 9.10 -9.92
CA THR A 5 15.62 7.69 -10.13
C THR A 5 16.83 6.76 -10.10
N ASP A 6 17.95 7.16 -10.71
CA ASP A 6 19.20 6.38 -10.65
C ASP A 6 19.65 6.16 -9.20
N VAL A 7 19.67 7.24 -8.39
CA VAL A 7 20.02 7.16 -6.97
C VAL A 7 19.04 6.26 -6.19
N LEU A 8 17.73 6.36 -6.46
CA LEU A 8 16.73 5.53 -5.79
C LEU A 8 16.83 4.06 -6.19
N CYS A 9 17.18 3.77 -7.44
CA CYS A 9 17.45 2.39 -7.88
C CYS A 9 18.68 1.81 -7.17
N ASP A 10 19.75 2.58 -7.07
CA ASP A 10 20.96 2.13 -6.38
C ASP A 10 20.74 1.96 -4.88
N LEU A 11 19.97 2.86 -4.27
CA LEU A 11 19.59 2.77 -2.86
C LEU A 11 18.76 1.51 -2.60
N ALA A 12 17.76 1.23 -3.44
CA ALA A 12 16.91 0.04 -3.32
C ALA A 12 17.75 -1.25 -3.42
N LYS A 13 18.68 -1.33 -4.36
CA LYS A 13 19.62 -2.46 -4.47
C LYS A 13 20.47 -2.61 -3.22
N SER A 14 21.06 -1.51 -2.75
CA SER A 14 21.90 -1.52 -1.54
C SER A 14 21.15 -2.02 -0.30
N TYR A 15 19.85 -1.69 -0.17
CA TYR A 15 19.04 -2.19 0.92
C TYR A 15 18.87 -3.72 0.87
N ILE A 16 18.58 -4.27 -0.31
CA ILE A 16 18.43 -5.72 -0.47
C ILE A 16 19.78 -6.43 -0.27
N GLU A 17 20.86 -5.90 -0.83
CA GLU A 17 22.23 -6.41 -0.62
C GLU A 17 22.68 -6.36 0.85
N ALA A 18 22.20 -5.39 1.61
CA ALA A 18 22.42 -5.29 3.06
C ALA A 18 21.59 -6.29 3.88
N GLY A 19 20.72 -7.08 3.25
CA GLY A 19 19.95 -8.17 3.87
C GLY A 19 18.50 -7.81 4.22
N LEU A 20 17.95 -6.72 3.66
CA LEU A 20 16.51 -6.46 3.78
C LEU A 20 15.74 -7.36 2.81
N ASP A 21 14.60 -7.87 3.25
CA ASP A 21 13.72 -8.71 2.43
C ASP A 21 12.91 -7.92 1.40
N SER A 22 12.60 -6.66 1.70
CA SER A 22 11.67 -5.86 0.90
C SER A 22 11.95 -4.36 0.96
N VAL A 23 11.39 -3.66 -0.02
CA VAL A 23 11.32 -2.19 -0.04
C VAL A 23 9.85 -1.76 -0.08
N TYR A 24 9.47 -0.87 0.84
CA TYR A 24 8.17 -0.19 0.81
C TYR A 24 8.30 1.04 -0.08
N PHE A 25 7.78 0.93 -1.29
CA PHE A 25 7.85 1.96 -2.32
C PHE A 25 6.55 2.76 -2.34
N ALA A 26 6.61 4.04 -1.99
CA ALA A 26 5.48 4.94 -2.02
C ALA A 26 5.43 5.72 -3.35
N SER A 27 4.45 5.39 -4.19
CA SER A 27 4.18 6.10 -5.43
C SER A 27 3.25 7.29 -5.17
N LEU A 28 3.58 8.43 -5.77
CA LEU A 28 2.81 9.66 -5.76
C LEU A 28 2.49 10.07 -7.20
N GLY A 29 1.52 10.96 -7.37
CA GLY A 29 1.15 11.49 -8.68
C GLY A 29 0.02 10.73 -9.38
N GLY A 30 -0.68 9.85 -8.66
CA GLY A 30 -1.89 9.19 -9.13
C GLY A 30 -3.15 10.05 -9.05
N GLU A 31 -3.08 11.19 -8.35
CA GLU A 31 -4.20 12.08 -8.13
C GLU A 31 -4.68 12.73 -9.43
N THR A 32 -5.97 12.63 -9.70
CA THR A 32 -6.58 13.14 -10.94
C THR A 32 -6.63 14.67 -11.00
N CYS A 33 -6.56 15.32 -9.83
CA CYS A 33 -6.58 16.79 -9.74
C CYS A 33 -5.22 17.44 -10.05
N PHE A 34 -4.11 16.69 -9.96
CA PHE A 34 -2.75 17.22 -10.18
C PHE A 34 -2.15 16.78 -11.51
N PHE A 35 -2.48 15.58 -11.97
CA PHE A 35 -1.89 15.01 -13.18
C PHE A 35 -2.98 14.44 -14.09
N THR A 36 -2.89 14.77 -15.37
CA THR A 36 -3.61 14.07 -16.43
C THR A 36 -3.06 12.67 -16.64
N ASP A 37 -3.79 11.80 -17.32
CA ASP A 37 -3.30 10.45 -17.66
C ASP A 37 -2.02 10.54 -18.54
N GLU A 38 -1.94 11.50 -19.46
CA GLU A 38 -0.78 11.71 -20.31
C GLU A 38 0.45 12.15 -19.50
N GLU A 39 0.27 13.03 -18.53
CA GLU A 39 1.34 13.48 -17.64
C GLU A 39 1.83 12.36 -16.72
N PHE A 40 0.91 11.56 -16.18
CA PHE A 40 1.26 10.39 -15.40
C PHE A 40 2.10 9.39 -16.22
N GLU A 41 1.64 9.06 -17.43
CA GLU A 41 2.34 8.15 -18.34
C GLU A 41 3.75 8.64 -18.71
N LYS A 42 3.93 9.95 -18.79
CA LYS A 42 5.19 10.57 -19.22
C LYS A 42 6.15 10.87 -18.06
N TRP A 43 5.61 11.33 -16.92
CA TRP A 43 6.43 11.93 -15.87
C TRP A 43 6.48 11.15 -14.56
N ILE A 44 5.61 10.17 -14.36
CA ILE A 44 5.53 9.38 -13.13
C ILE A 44 5.87 7.91 -13.41
N LYS A 45 5.04 7.25 -14.17
CA LYS A 45 5.07 5.82 -14.43
C LYS A 45 6.45 5.28 -14.87
N PRO A 46 7.19 5.89 -15.83
CA PRO A 46 8.46 5.32 -16.28
C PRO A 46 9.52 5.27 -15.19
N PHE A 47 9.49 6.24 -14.27
CA PHE A 47 10.44 6.34 -13.17
C PHE A 47 10.08 5.38 -12.05
N ASP A 48 8.82 5.30 -11.69
CA ASP A 48 8.33 4.35 -10.70
C ASP A 48 8.65 2.89 -11.12
N LEU A 49 8.32 2.54 -12.35
CA LEU A 49 8.58 1.18 -12.84
C LEU A 49 10.07 0.83 -12.87
N ARG A 50 10.95 1.80 -13.11
CA ARG A 50 12.41 1.58 -13.03
C ARG A 50 12.85 1.25 -11.60
N ILE A 51 12.32 1.96 -10.61
CA ILE A 51 12.66 1.72 -9.19
C ILE A 51 12.11 0.35 -8.77
N MET A 52 10.85 0.06 -9.06
CA MET A 52 10.23 -1.22 -8.74
C MET A 52 10.98 -2.38 -9.40
N LYS A 53 11.37 -2.22 -10.68
CA LYS A 53 12.19 -3.21 -11.38
C LYS A 53 13.54 -3.40 -10.69
N ALA A 54 14.21 -2.34 -10.25
CA ALA A 54 15.49 -2.44 -9.54
C ALA A 54 15.37 -3.23 -8.23
N ILE A 55 14.27 -3.09 -7.49
CA ILE A 55 13.96 -3.89 -6.29
C ILE A 55 13.86 -5.37 -6.67
N LYS A 56 13.10 -5.68 -7.72
CA LYS A 56 12.90 -7.07 -8.19
C LYS A 56 14.19 -7.69 -8.73
N ASP A 57 14.96 -6.96 -9.51
CA ASP A 57 16.24 -7.42 -10.05
C ASP A 57 17.28 -7.72 -8.94
N ALA A 58 17.20 -7.01 -7.82
CA ALA A 58 18.02 -7.27 -6.62
C ALA A 58 17.52 -8.47 -5.79
N GLY A 59 16.40 -9.10 -6.15
CA GLY A 59 15.81 -10.23 -5.46
C GLY A 59 14.89 -9.86 -4.29
N GLY A 60 14.56 -8.58 -4.11
CA GLY A 60 13.68 -8.10 -3.04
C GLY A 60 12.19 -8.19 -3.37
N TYR A 61 11.36 -8.13 -2.33
CA TYR A 61 9.92 -7.92 -2.48
C TYR A 61 9.61 -6.43 -2.58
N CYS A 62 8.69 -6.06 -3.47
CA CYS A 62 8.20 -4.69 -3.62
C CYS A 62 6.82 -4.53 -2.99
N PHE A 63 6.73 -3.74 -1.93
CA PHE A 63 5.47 -3.30 -1.33
C PHE A 63 5.11 -1.95 -1.94
N LEU A 64 4.17 -1.94 -2.87
CA LEU A 64 3.69 -0.73 -3.51
C LEU A 64 2.65 -0.04 -2.64
N HIS A 65 2.93 1.15 -2.16
CA HIS A 65 1.94 2.04 -1.56
C HIS A 65 1.54 3.13 -2.55
N ILE A 66 0.27 3.14 -2.94
CA ILE A 66 -0.31 4.19 -3.78
C ILE A 66 -0.90 5.22 -2.84
N CYS A 67 -0.17 6.33 -2.68
CA CYS A 67 -0.47 7.34 -1.67
C CYS A 67 -1.44 8.41 -2.18
N LYS A 68 -2.15 9.03 -1.27
CA LYS A 68 -3.14 10.10 -1.50
C LYS A 68 -4.55 9.59 -1.80
N ASP A 69 -5.45 10.56 -1.89
CA ASP A 69 -6.87 10.45 -2.25
C ASP A 69 -7.12 10.91 -3.69
N GLY A 70 -8.31 10.73 -4.20
CA GLY A 70 -8.68 11.16 -5.56
C GLY A 70 -7.86 10.49 -6.67
N LEU A 71 -7.42 9.25 -6.43
CA LEU A 71 -6.56 8.50 -7.34
C LEU A 71 -7.33 7.94 -8.53
N ASN A 72 -6.71 7.94 -9.71
CA ASN A 72 -7.09 7.05 -10.80
C ASN A 72 -6.33 5.71 -10.66
N MET A 73 -6.95 4.73 -10.04
CA MET A 73 -6.34 3.42 -9.76
C MET A 73 -5.97 2.65 -11.03
N GLU A 74 -6.68 2.85 -12.14
CA GLU A 74 -6.38 2.20 -13.42
C GLU A 74 -4.98 2.53 -13.95
N ARG A 75 -4.41 3.69 -13.60
CA ARG A 75 -3.03 4.07 -13.93
C ARG A 75 -2.00 3.06 -13.41
N TYR A 76 -2.33 2.37 -12.31
CA TYR A 76 -1.44 1.46 -11.62
C TYR A 76 -1.57 -0.01 -12.03
N ARG A 77 -2.51 -0.35 -12.92
CA ARG A 77 -2.68 -1.72 -13.42
C ARG A 77 -1.37 -2.33 -13.94
N CYS A 78 -0.57 -1.54 -14.63
CA CYS A 78 0.72 -1.98 -15.20
C CYS A 78 1.85 -2.14 -14.17
N TYR A 79 1.62 -1.76 -12.90
CA TYR A 79 2.57 -1.97 -11.80
C TYR A 79 2.48 -3.39 -11.23
N ALA A 80 1.38 -4.10 -11.46
CA ALA A 80 1.13 -5.44 -10.94
C ALA A 80 2.29 -6.44 -11.15
N PRO A 81 2.99 -6.50 -12.29
CA PRO A 81 4.12 -7.41 -12.47
C PRO A 81 5.30 -7.19 -11.51
N TYR A 82 5.44 -5.97 -11.00
CA TYR A 82 6.56 -5.58 -10.15
C TYR A 82 6.18 -5.49 -8.66
N ALA A 83 4.91 -5.38 -8.34
CA ALA A 83 4.42 -5.37 -6.96
C ALA A 83 4.22 -6.80 -6.44
N ASP A 84 4.63 -7.06 -5.20
CA ASP A 84 4.32 -8.30 -4.47
C ASP A 84 3.16 -8.05 -3.49
N VAL A 85 3.14 -6.88 -2.89
CA VAL A 85 2.08 -6.39 -2.01
C VAL A 85 1.63 -5.01 -2.49
N VAL A 86 0.34 -4.73 -2.44
CA VAL A 86 -0.23 -3.44 -2.81
C VAL A 86 -1.02 -2.86 -1.64
N ASN A 87 -0.86 -1.56 -1.41
CA ASN A 87 -1.54 -0.80 -0.36
C ASN A 87 -2.01 0.55 -0.92
N TRP A 88 -3.20 0.96 -0.58
CA TRP A 88 -3.77 2.27 -0.91
C TRP A 88 -4.81 2.67 0.12
N GLY A 89 -5.31 3.89 0.06
CA GLY A 89 -6.42 4.38 0.89
C GLY A 89 -7.76 3.82 0.41
N VAL A 90 -8.13 2.62 0.84
CA VAL A 90 -9.37 1.93 0.43
C VAL A 90 -10.61 2.78 0.70
N PHE A 91 -10.59 3.59 1.77
CA PHE A 91 -11.68 4.49 2.14
C PHE A 91 -11.59 5.88 1.48
N GLU A 92 -10.54 6.14 0.72
CA GLU A 92 -10.26 7.45 0.11
C GLU A 92 -10.46 7.46 -1.42
N VAL A 93 -10.68 6.28 -2.01
CA VAL A 93 -10.87 6.10 -3.46
C VAL A 93 -12.02 5.14 -3.73
N PRO A 94 -12.70 5.23 -4.90
CA PRO A 94 -13.79 4.33 -5.27
C PRO A 94 -13.28 2.96 -5.76
N TYR A 95 -12.40 2.33 -5.00
CA TYR A 95 -11.86 1.00 -5.21
C TYR A 95 -11.77 0.28 -3.88
N ASP A 96 -12.61 -0.69 -3.67
CA ASP A 96 -12.54 -1.54 -2.49
C ASP A 96 -11.41 -2.59 -2.62
N MET A 97 -11.24 -3.40 -1.58
CA MET A 97 -10.16 -4.39 -1.58
C MET A 97 -10.36 -5.50 -2.60
N GLU A 98 -11.59 -5.87 -2.95
CA GLU A 98 -11.88 -6.90 -3.95
C GLU A 98 -11.59 -6.40 -5.35
N GLU A 99 -12.07 -5.20 -5.69
CA GLU A 99 -11.75 -4.50 -6.94
C GLU A 99 -10.25 -4.29 -7.11
N GLY A 100 -9.55 -3.90 -6.03
CA GLY A 100 -8.10 -3.78 -6.04
C GLY A 100 -7.39 -5.13 -6.23
N ARG A 101 -7.89 -6.22 -5.64
CA ARG A 101 -7.37 -7.57 -5.89
C ARG A 101 -7.48 -7.95 -7.37
N GLU A 102 -8.59 -7.63 -7.99
CA GLU A 102 -8.81 -7.85 -9.43
C GLU A 102 -7.86 -7.00 -10.27
N LEU A 103 -7.77 -5.69 -9.97
CA LEU A 103 -6.92 -4.74 -10.68
C LEU A 103 -5.45 -5.19 -10.71
N PHE A 104 -4.95 -5.72 -9.59
CA PHE A 104 -3.56 -6.16 -9.43
C PHE A 104 -3.37 -7.66 -9.65
N GLY A 105 -4.34 -8.36 -10.27
CA GLY A 105 -4.18 -9.76 -10.68
C GLY A 105 -3.97 -10.74 -9.52
N GLY A 106 -4.66 -10.54 -8.40
CA GLY A 106 -4.63 -11.43 -7.24
C GLY A 106 -3.43 -11.25 -6.32
N LYS A 107 -2.73 -10.10 -6.38
CA LYS A 107 -1.62 -9.78 -5.48
C LYS A 107 -2.08 -9.70 -4.03
N THR A 108 -1.14 -9.90 -3.11
CA THR A 108 -1.38 -9.66 -1.68
C THR A 108 -1.69 -8.18 -1.47
N LEU A 109 -2.76 -7.91 -0.74
CA LEU A 109 -3.14 -6.55 -0.36
C LEU A 109 -2.78 -6.27 1.08
N MET A 110 -2.36 -5.04 1.36
CA MET A 110 -2.14 -4.55 2.71
C MET A 110 -3.08 -3.38 2.97
N GLY A 111 -3.82 -3.42 4.07
CA GLY A 111 -4.79 -2.38 4.41
C GLY A 111 -6.01 -2.94 5.15
N GLY A 112 -7.15 -2.30 4.93
CA GLY A 112 -8.45 -2.67 5.48
C GLY A 112 -8.85 -1.91 6.73
N LEU A 113 -7.95 -1.10 7.29
CA LEU A 113 -8.26 -0.23 8.43
C LEU A 113 -8.00 1.23 8.05
N PRO A 114 -9.00 2.11 8.18
CA PRO A 114 -8.83 3.52 7.84
C PRO A 114 -7.82 4.19 8.78
N ASN A 115 -7.04 5.13 8.22
CA ASN A 115 -5.92 5.76 8.93
C ASN A 115 -6.22 7.19 9.42
N ARG A 116 -7.26 7.86 8.88
CA ARG A 116 -7.60 9.25 9.20
C ARG A 116 -8.88 9.38 10.03
N HIS A 117 -9.69 8.36 10.08
CA HIS A 117 -10.95 8.25 10.81
C HIS A 117 -11.21 6.79 11.17
N GLY A 118 -12.38 6.51 11.76
CA GLY A 118 -12.80 5.14 12.06
C GLY A 118 -12.14 4.54 13.29
N VAL A 119 -12.20 3.23 13.39
CA VAL A 119 -11.96 2.53 14.66
C VAL A 119 -10.58 2.73 15.27
N LEU A 120 -9.53 2.82 14.45
CA LEU A 120 -8.18 3.06 14.95
C LEU A 120 -8.02 4.47 15.53
N VAL A 121 -8.74 5.46 15.01
CA VAL A 121 -8.66 6.87 15.42
C VAL A 121 -9.67 7.16 16.52
N ASP A 122 -10.95 6.95 16.23
CA ASP A 122 -12.08 7.42 17.05
C ASP A 122 -12.77 6.30 17.83
N GLY A 123 -12.55 5.02 17.48
CA GLY A 123 -13.26 3.89 18.05
C GLY A 123 -12.78 3.45 19.44
N THR A 124 -13.56 2.59 20.08
CA THR A 124 -13.16 1.87 21.29
C THR A 124 -12.33 0.62 20.95
N HIS A 125 -11.72 -0.01 21.96
CA HIS A 125 -10.98 -1.27 21.79
C HIS A 125 -11.88 -2.40 21.26
N GLU A 126 -13.14 -2.44 21.72
CA GLU A 126 -14.13 -3.41 21.27
C GLU A 126 -14.47 -3.21 19.79
N GLN A 127 -14.65 -1.95 19.36
CA GLN A 127 -14.90 -1.63 17.95
C GLN A 127 -13.69 -1.97 17.06
N VAL A 128 -12.47 -1.79 17.54
CA VAL A 128 -11.26 -2.26 16.82
C VAL A 128 -11.29 -3.77 16.66
N GLU A 129 -11.66 -4.50 17.72
CA GLU A 129 -11.75 -5.97 17.67
C GLU A 129 -12.81 -6.44 16.65
N GLU A 130 -13.99 -5.85 16.68
CA GLU A 130 -15.09 -6.17 15.76
C GLU A 130 -14.71 -5.87 14.31
N GLU A 131 -14.10 -4.73 14.05
CA GLU A 131 -13.69 -4.34 12.70
C GLU A 131 -12.59 -5.26 12.14
N VAL A 132 -11.60 -5.62 12.95
CA VAL A 132 -10.57 -6.57 12.55
C VAL A 132 -11.17 -7.93 12.18
N LYS A 133 -12.11 -8.43 12.99
CA LYS A 133 -12.82 -9.68 12.70
C LYS A 133 -13.61 -9.58 11.41
N ARG A 134 -14.29 -8.45 11.19
CA ARG A 134 -15.06 -8.19 9.98
C ARG A 134 -14.15 -8.21 8.74
N VAL A 135 -13.07 -7.44 8.74
CA VAL A 135 -12.13 -7.39 7.60
C VAL A 135 -11.58 -8.77 7.26
N ILE A 136 -11.21 -9.56 8.29
CA ILE A 136 -10.68 -10.91 8.07
C ILE A 136 -11.77 -11.87 7.56
N ALA A 137 -13.01 -11.74 8.03
CA ALA A 137 -14.13 -12.55 7.59
C ALA A 137 -14.50 -12.26 6.13
N ASP A 138 -14.55 -10.98 5.76
CA ASP A 138 -14.94 -10.52 4.43
C ASP A 138 -13.87 -10.84 3.39
N PHE A 139 -12.61 -10.64 3.72
CA PHE A 139 -11.51 -10.69 2.77
C PHE A 139 -10.72 -12.01 2.80
N GLY A 140 -10.79 -12.74 3.90
CA GLY A 140 -10.02 -13.97 4.14
C GLY A 140 -8.60 -13.69 4.62
N ARG A 141 -7.91 -14.78 4.99
CA ARG A 141 -6.56 -14.71 5.59
C ARG A 141 -5.43 -14.82 4.57
N LYS A 142 -5.71 -15.34 3.38
CA LYS A 142 -4.72 -15.48 2.31
C LYS A 142 -4.72 -14.24 1.41
N GLY A 143 -3.54 -13.70 1.16
CA GLY A 143 -3.38 -12.53 0.34
C GLY A 143 -3.81 -11.23 1.03
N LEU A 144 -3.90 -11.24 2.38
CA LEU A 144 -4.16 -10.08 3.21
C LEU A 144 -3.03 -9.88 4.22
N ILE A 145 -2.51 -8.66 4.27
CA ILE A 145 -1.74 -8.13 5.38
C ILE A 145 -2.62 -7.05 6.01
N LEU A 146 -3.24 -7.36 7.15
CA LEU A 146 -4.06 -6.40 7.87
C LEU A 146 -3.21 -5.22 8.31
N GLY A 147 -3.62 -4.02 7.96
CA GLY A 147 -2.89 -2.80 8.28
C GLY A 147 -3.73 -1.55 8.08
N ALA A 148 -3.14 -0.40 8.36
CA ALA A 148 -3.72 0.87 8.02
C ALA A 148 -3.57 1.15 6.51
N ASP A 149 -4.51 1.87 5.96
CA ASP A 149 -4.53 2.21 4.53
C ASP A 149 -3.40 3.17 4.13
N CYS A 150 -2.96 3.99 5.08
CA CYS A 150 -1.85 4.92 4.92
C CYS A 150 -1.23 5.24 6.29
N THR A 151 -0.41 6.28 6.37
CA THR A 151 0.24 6.75 7.60
C THR A 151 -0.77 7.10 8.67
N LEU A 152 -0.60 6.51 9.85
CA LEU A 152 -1.36 6.88 11.05
C LEU A 152 -0.90 8.24 11.59
N ALA A 153 -1.79 8.94 12.29
CA ALA A 153 -1.45 10.18 12.97
C ALA A 153 -0.40 9.95 14.07
N THR A 154 0.42 10.97 14.36
CA THR A 154 1.43 10.91 15.42
C THR A 154 0.82 10.70 16.81
N GLU A 155 -0.41 11.17 16.99
CA GLU A 155 -1.18 11.06 18.23
C GLU A 155 -1.98 9.75 18.33
N GLN A 156 -1.73 8.82 17.41
CA GLN A 156 -2.42 7.52 17.39
C GLN A 156 -2.25 6.77 18.70
N ASP A 157 -3.36 6.31 19.25
CA ASP A 157 -3.34 5.42 20.41
C ASP A 157 -2.76 4.06 20.04
N LEU A 158 -1.55 3.79 20.48
CA LEU A 158 -0.84 2.55 20.19
C LEU A 158 -1.50 1.32 20.83
N GLU A 159 -2.32 1.49 21.88
CA GLU A 159 -3.04 0.36 22.47
C GLU A 159 -4.13 -0.16 21.53
N LYS A 160 -4.76 0.71 20.74
CA LYS A 160 -5.68 0.28 19.67
C LYS A 160 -4.96 -0.52 18.58
N VAL A 161 -3.74 -0.12 18.19
CA VAL A 161 -2.92 -0.89 17.26
C VAL A 161 -2.55 -2.25 17.84
N LYS A 162 -2.17 -2.31 19.11
CA LYS A 162 -1.89 -3.58 19.82
C LYS A 162 -3.14 -4.46 19.90
N GLN A 163 -4.32 -3.88 20.14
CA GLN A 163 -5.59 -4.60 20.11
C GLN A 163 -5.86 -5.21 18.74
N ALA A 164 -5.68 -4.46 17.66
CA ALA A 164 -5.83 -4.96 16.29
C ALA A 164 -4.90 -6.15 16.02
N VAL A 165 -3.62 -6.04 16.38
CA VAL A 165 -2.63 -7.13 16.25
C VAL A 165 -3.04 -8.36 17.06
N LYS A 166 -3.47 -8.19 18.32
CA LYS A 166 -3.91 -9.26 19.19
C LYS A 166 -5.11 -9.99 18.59
N THR A 167 -6.10 -9.24 18.14
CA THR A 167 -7.31 -9.80 17.52
C THR A 167 -6.97 -10.57 16.24
N ALA A 168 -6.18 -9.98 15.34
CA ALA A 168 -5.79 -10.63 14.10
C ALA A 168 -5.04 -11.95 14.29
N ARG A 169 -4.30 -12.10 15.40
CA ARG A 169 -3.60 -13.35 15.76
C ARG A 169 -4.52 -14.41 16.35
N SER A 170 -5.66 -14.01 16.88
CA SER A 170 -6.63 -14.93 17.52
C SER A 170 -7.76 -15.37 16.59
N CYS A 171 -7.94 -14.69 15.45
CA CYS A 171 -8.83 -15.16 14.39
C CYS A 171 -8.18 -16.26 13.59
#